data_d464d5c68f0cc21d5d6b86d2e2148410
#
_entry.id   d464d5c68f0cc21d5d6b86d2e2148410
#
_cell.length_a   1.000
_cell.length_b   1.000
_cell.length_c   1.000
_cell.angle_alpha   90.00
_cell.angle_beta   90.00
_cell.angle_gamma   90.00
#
_symmetry.space_group_name_H-M   'P 1'
#
loop_
_entity.id
_entity.type
_entity.pdbx_description
1 polymer ?
#
loop_
_entity_poly.entity_id
_entity_poly.type
_entity_poly.pdbx_seq_one_letter_code
_entity_poly.pdbx_strand_id
1 'polypeptide(L)'
;MRILTGLSAAFLAVSVSGAFAAEPAMQADSSAGKIYTDANGMTLYTFDKDEAGKSNCYDDCAINWPPFLAAADAVPEGEWTIIERTDGTKQWAHEGKPLYLWIQDKAPGDVTGEGKGDGTWHIAKAGSM
;
A
#
# COMPACT_ATOMS: atom_id res chain seq x y z
N MET A 1 26.79 -55.16 -14.41
CA MET A 1 26.52 -54.64 -14.42
C MET A 1 25.92 -53.69 -14.18
N ARG A 2 25.67 -53.19 -13.86
CA ARG A 2 25.13 -52.35 -13.78
C ARG A 2 24.56 -51.43 -13.64
N ILE A 3 24.08 -50.73 -13.33
CA ILE A 3 23.56 -49.94 -13.19
C ILE A 3 23.06 -49.08 -12.86
N LEU A 4 22.86 -48.58 -12.59
CA LEU A 4 22.34 -47.82 -12.29
C LEU A 4 21.86 -46.91 -12.17
N THR A 5 21.48 -46.34 -12.01
CA THR A 5 21.03 -45.61 -11.89
C THR A 5 20.64 -44.64 -11.54
N GLY A 6 20.39 -44.05 -11.42
CA GLY A 6 20.07 -43.16 -11.11
C GLY A 6 19.42 -42.32 -10.80
N LEU A 7 19.06 -41.94 -10.57
CA LEU A 7 18.41 -41.27 -10.26
C LEU A 7 18.04 -40.18 -10.10
N SER A 8 17.72 -39.60 -10.03
CA SER A 8 17.47 -38.68 -9.94
C SER A 8 16.78 -37.92 -9.41
N ALA A 9 16.52 -37.48 -9.09
CA ALA A 9 16.04 -36.85 -8.44
C ALA A 9 15.56 -35.71 -8.60
N ALA A 10 15.03 -35.22 -8.63
CA ALA A 10 14.66 -34.17 -8.83
C ALA A 10 14.02 -33.39 -8.15
N PHE A 11 13.83 -33.02 -7.77
CA PHE A 11 13.32 -32.27 -7.15
C PHE A 11 12.84 -31.25 -7.30
N LEU A 12 12.28 -30.66 -7.13
CA LEU A 12 11.75 -29.89 -7.25
C LEU A 12 11.51 -28.99 -6.57
N ALA A 13 11.46 -28.31 -6.50
CA ALA A 13 11.52 -27.36 -5.94
C ALA A 13 10.46 -26.67 -5.87
N VAL A 14 9.76 -26.60 -5.57
CA VAL A 14 8.79 -26.08 -5.53
C VAL A 14 8.60 -25.04 -4.97
N SER A 15 8.81 -24.29 -4.93
CA SER A 15 8.72 -23.23 -4.53
C SER A 15 7.63 -22.69 -4.32
N VAL A 16 6.93 -22.72 -3.94
CA VAL A 16 5.90 -22.26 -3.69
C VAL A 16 5.76 -21.09 -3.44
N SER A 17 6.34 -20.50 -3.50
CA SER A 17 6.24 -19.37 -3.26
C SER A 17 5.13 -18.75 -3.46
N GLY A 18 4.48 -18.78 -4.17
CA GLY A 18 3.41 -18.05 -4.36
C GLY A 18 2.56 -17.91 -3.28
N ALA A 19 2.73 -18.50 -2.28
CA ALA A 19 1.79 -18.46 -1.26
C ALA A 19 1.53 -17.10 -0.71
N PHE A 20 2.43 -16.17 -0.89
CA PHE A 20 2.20 -14.88 -0.32
C PHE A 20 1.82 -13.92 -1.36
N ALA A 21 0.71 -13.28 -1.23
CA ALA A 21 0.45 -12.12 -2.04
C ALA A 21 1.33 -11.01 -1.53
N ALA A 22 1.90 -10.25 -2.42
CA ALA A 22 2.64 -9.09 -2.03
C ALA A 22 1.69 -8.07 -1.44
N GLU A 23 2.15 -7.30 -0.48
CA GLU A 23 1.37 -6.19 0.01
C GLU A 23 1.17 -5.19 -1.10
N PRO A 24 0.05 -4.48 -1.11
CA PRO A 24 -0.18 -3.50 -2.15
C PRO A 24 0.73 -2.29 -2.07
N ALA A 25 1.32 -2.04 -0.92
CA ALA A 25 2.24 -0.93 -0.73
C ALA A 25 3.62 -1.45 -0.42
N MET A 26 4.61 -0.61 -0.65
CA MET A 26 5.99 -0.92 -0.31
C MET A 26 6.35 -0.19 0.96
N GLN A 27 7.47 -0.56 1.54
CA GLN A 27 7.98 0.12 2.72
C GLN A 27 9.32 0.75 2.38
N ALA A 28 9.58 1.88 3.00
CA ALA A 28 10.82 2.61 2.78
C ALA A 28 11.22 3.34 4.03
N ASP A 29 12.52 3.57 4.18
CA ASP A 29 13.01 4.40 5.26
C ASP A 29 12.93 5.85 4.83
N SER A 30 12.61 6.73 5.75
CA SER A 30 12.49 8.14 5.47
C SER A 30 12.96 8.93 6.67
N SER A 31 12.97 10.25 6.56
CA SER A 31 13.26 11.10 7.69
C SER A 31 12.22 10.94 8.80
N ALA A 32 11.06 10.39 8.47
CA ALA A 32 10.01 10.17 9.43
C ALA A 32 9.99 8.73 9.94
N GLY A 33 11.02 7.94 9.63
CA GLY A 33 11.06 6.54 10.00
C GLY A 33 10.58 5.67 8.85
N LYS A 34 10.21 4.45 9.14
CA LYS A 34 9.75 3.53 8.11
C LYS A 34 8.31 3.87 7.74
N ILE A 35 8.07 4.02 6.45
CA ILE A 35 6.78 4.47 5.96
C ILE A 35 6.30 3.55 4.85
N TYR A 36 5.01 3.64 4.53
CA TYR A 36 4.46 2.98 3.36
C TYR A 36 4.54 3.90 2.16
N THR A 37 4.81 3.32 1.00
CA THR A 37 4.88 4.04 -0.26
C THR A 37 4.13 3.27 -1.33
N ASP A 38 3.84 3.95 -2.44
CA ASP A 38 3.33 3.24 -3.60
C ASP A 38 4.51 2.59 -4.34
N ALA A 39 4.23 1.97 -5.49
CA ALA A 39 5.26 1.25 -6.24
C ALA A 39 6.35 2.18 -6.77
N ASN A 40 6.07 3.45 -6.85
CA ASN A 40 7.05 4.44 -7.33
C ASN A 40 7.84 5.07 -6.20
N GLY A 41 7.60 4.62 -4.97
CA GLY A 41 8.32 5.17 -3.83
C GLY A 41 7.70 6.42 -3.24
N MET A 42 6.52 6.79 -3.70
CA MET A 42 5.86 8.00 -3.20
C MET A 42 5.14 7.71 -1.91
N THR A 43 5.27 8.62 -0.96
CA THR A 43 4.74 8.45 0.39
C THR A 43 3.22 8.37 0.40
N LEU A 44 2.70 7.46 1.21
CA LEU A 44 1.26 7.33 1.42
C LEU A 44 0.87 8.01 2.72
N TYR A 45 -0.36 8.51 2.76
CA TYR A 45 -0.87 9.30 3.87
C TYR A 45 -2.24 8.82 4.29
N THR A 46 -2.61 9.14 5.53
CA THR A 46 -3.96 8.93 6.05
C THR A 46 -4.59 10.26 6.42
N PHE A 47 -5.91 10.27 6.51
CA PHE A 47 -6.69 11.50 6.75
C PHE A 47 -7.54 11.30 8.00
N ASP A 48 -7.35 12.14 8.99
CA ASP A 48 -8.04 11.99 10.27
C ASP A 48 -9.56 12.11 10.17
N LYS A 49 -10.05 12.77 9.13
CA LYS A 49 -11.50 12.93 8.98
C LYS A 49 -12.16 11.76 8.28
N ASP A 50 -11.38 10.77 7.87
CA ASP A 50 -11.96 9.55 7.35
C ASP A 50 -12.48 8.69 8.48
N GLU A 51 -13.41 7.80 8.11
CA GLU A 51 -13.91 6.80 9.05
C GLU A 51 -13.32 5.46 8.68
N ALA A 52 -13.40 4.52 9.60
CA ALA A 52 -12.89 3.18 9.30
C ALA A 52 -13.60 2.64 8.08
N GLY A 53 -12.82 2.31 7.05
CA GLY A 53 -13.36 1.76 5.83
C GLY A 53 -14.11 2.74 4.95
N LYS A 54 -14.00 4.04 5.21
CA LYS A 54 -14.76 5.01 4.44
C LYS A 54 -13.95 6.27 4.23
N SER A 55 -13.81 6.66 2.97
CA SER A 55 -13.11 7.89 2.62
C SER A 55 -14.06 9.07 2.67
N ASN A 56 -13.57 10.18 3.19
CA ASN A 56 -14.29 11.45 3.19
C ASN A 56 -13.54 12.51 2.38
N CYS A 57 -12.65 12.08 1.49
CA CYS A 57 -11.87 13.00 0.68
C CYS A 57 -12.29 12.85 -0.78
N TYR A 58 -13.05 13.81 -1.26
CA TYR A 58 -13.58 13.82 -2.63
C TYR A 58 -13.43 15.22 -3.21
N ASP A 59 -13.67 15.34 -4.49
CA ASP A 59 -13.66 16.63 -5.19
C ASP A 59 -12.28 17.31 -5.03
N ASP A 60 -12.24 18.54 -4.58
CA ASP A 60 -10.97 19.26 -4.44
C ASP A 60 -10.01 18.53 -3.52
N CYS A 61 -10.52 17.90 -2.48
CA CYS A 61 -9.66 17.14 -1.60
C CYS A 61 -8.94 16.04 -2.38
N ALA A 62 -9.66 15.33 -3.23
CA ALA A 62 -9.07 14.22 -3.96
C ALA A 62 -8.13 14.69 -5.08
N ILE A 63 -8.25 15.93 -5.51
CA ILE A 63 -7.31 16.49 -6.47
C ILE A 63 -5.96 16.70 -5.80
N ASN A 64 -5.96 17.20 -4.59
CA ASN A 64 -4.72 17.44 -3.85
C ASN A 64 -4.21 16.18 -3.18
N TRP A 65 -5.10 15.30 -2.79
CA TRP A 65 -4.77 14.05 -2.12
C TRP A 65 -5.36 12.88 -2.90
N PRO A 66 -4.73 12.51 -4.01
CA PRO A 66 -5.27 11.41 -4.82
C PRO A 66 -5.33 10.12 -4.02
N PRO A 67 -6.42 9.38 -4.12
CA PRO A 67 -6.50 8.12 -3.42
C PRO A 67 -5.49 7.11 -3.97
N PHE A 68 -5.00 6.25 -3.09
CA PHE A 68 -4.13 5.16 -3.50
C PHE A 68 -5.02 4.06 -4.08
N LEU A 69 -5.12 4.03 -5.40
CA LEU A 69 -6.13 3.21 -6.07
C LEU A 69 -5.73 1.74 -6.11
N ALA A 70 -6.73 0.89 -6.00
CA ALA A 70 -6.58 -0.55 -6.16
C ALA A 70 -7.08 -0.92 -7.55
N ALA A 71 -6.46 -1.93 -8.13
CA ALA A 71 -6.91 -2.44 -9.42
C ALA A 71 -8.31 -3.03 -9.29
N ALA A 72 -9.03 -3.08 -10.42
CA ALA A 72 -10.40 -3.58 -10.39
C ALA A 72 -10.48 -5.00 -9.89
N ASP A 73 -9.44 -5.80 -10.12
CA ASP A 73 -9.44 -7.20 -9.70
C ASP A 73 -8.63 -7.43 -8.43
N ALA A 74 -8.24 -6.37 -7.74
CA ALA A 74 -7.50 -6.53 -6.49
C ALA A 74 -8.38 -7.19 -5.44
N VAL A 75 -7.74 -7.91 -4.54
CA VAL A 75 -8.45 -8.59 -3.45
C VAL A 75 -7.85 -8.16 -2.13
N PRO A 76 -8.65 -8.13 -1.08
CA PRO A 76 -8.12 -7.80 0.25
C PRO A 76 -7.09 -8.83 0.70
N GLU A 77 -6.17 -8.37 1.56
CA GLU A 77 -5.09 -9.22 2.00
C GLU A 77 -4.71 -8.83 3.42
N GLY A 78 -5.09 -9.62 4.40
CA GLY A 78 -4.76 -9.32 5.79
C GLY A 78 -5.35 -8.00 6.24
N GLU A 79 -4.50 -7.09 6.65
CA GLU A 79 -4.94 -5.78 7.11
C GLU A 79 -5.17 -4.80 5.97
N TRP A 80 -4.94 -5.25 4.75
CA TRP A 80 -5.17 -4.42 3.57
C TRP A 80 -6.55 -4.71 3.01
N THR A 81 -7.39 -3.71 3.00
CA THR A 81 -8.76 -3.86 2.52
C THR A 81 -9.01 -2.88 1.40
N ILE A 82 -10.15 -3.03 0.74
CA ILE A 82 -10.47 -2.21 -0.42
C ILE A 82 -11.76 -1.48 -0.14
N ILE A 83 -11.77 -0.18 -0.40
CA ILE A 83 -12.92 0.66 -0.25
C ILE A 83 -13.43 1.02 -1.62
N GLU A 84 -14.74 0.97 -1.80
CA GLU A 84 -15.33 1.45 -3.04
C GLU A 84 -15.69 2.91 -2.83
N ARG A 85 -15.14 3.77 -3.69
CA ARG A 85 -15.42 5.19 -3.60
C ARG A 85 -16.74 5.49 -4.31
N THR A 86 -17.28 6.67 -4.04
CA THR A 86 -18.59 7.01 -4.60
C THR A 86 -18.58 7.09 -6.13
N ASP A 87 -17.40 7.26 -6.74
CA ASP A 87 -17.31 7.30 -8.21
C ASP A 87 -17.06 5.92 -8.81
N GLY A 88 -17.11 4.88 -8.00
CA GLY A 88 -16.91 3.52 -8.49
C GLY A 88 -15.48 3.03 -8.50
N THR A 89 -14.52 3.90 -8.23
CA THR A 89 -13.12 3.45 -8.15
C THR A 89 -12.88 2.78 -6.80
N LYS A 90 -11.77 2.04 -6.74
CA LYS A 90 -11.43 1.31 -5.53
C LYS A 90 -10.15 1.88 -4.95
N GLN A 91 -10.11 1.98 -3.64
CA GLN A 91 -9.00 2.58 -2.93
C GLN A 91 -8.52 1.61 -1.85
N TRP A 92 -7.21 1.49 -1.72
CA TRP A 92 -6.64 0.68 -0.65
C TRP A 92 -6.79 1.37 0.68
N ALA A 93 -7.04 0.54 1.72
CA ALA A 93 -7.02 0.97 3.10
C ALA A 93 -6.16 0.00 3.89
N HIS A 94 -5.48 0.51 4.89
CA HIS A 94 -4.66 -0.32 5.77
C HIS A 94 -5.18 -0.15 7.19
N GLU A 95 -5.55 -1.26 7.81
CA GLU A 95 -6.13 -1.25 9.15
C GLU A 95 -7.33 -0.33 9.22
N GLY A 96 -8.12 -0.33 8.14
CA GLY A 96 -9.31 0.48 8.06
C GLY A 96 -9.11 1.92 7.64
N LYS A 97 -7.87 2.35 7.46
CA LYS A 97 -7.58 3.75 7.11
C LYS A 97 -7.34 3.87 5.62
N PRO A 98 -8.17 4.65 4.92
CA PRO A 98 -7.94 4.88 3.49
C PRO A 98 -6.61 5.57 3.27
N LEU A 99 -5.94 5.21 2.18
CA LEU A 99 -4.60 5.72 1.90
C LEU A 99 -4.63 6.64 0.70
N TYR A 100 -3.76 7.66 0.74
CA TYR A 100 -3.73 8.73 -0.25
C TYR A 100 -2.30 9.09 -0.60
N LEU A 101 -2.15 9.77 -1.74
CA LEU A 101 -0.90 10.41 -2.11
C LEU A 101 -1.05 11.91 -1.88
N TRP A 102 0.06 12.63 -1.90
CA TRP A 102 0.07 14.09 -1.75
C TRP A 102 0.67 14.69 -3.01
N ILE A 103 -0.10 15.55 -3.66
CA ILE A 103 0.28 16.04 -4.97
C ILE A 103 1.56 16.88 -4.94
N GLN A 104 1.89 17.45 -3.79
CA GLN A 104 3.08 18.29 -3.67
C GLN A 104 4.36 17.49 -3.44
N ASP A 105 4.26 16.20 -3.13
CA ASP A 105 5.45 15.37 -3.09
C ASP A 105 5.91 15.15 -4.51
N LYS A 106 7.17 15.43 -4.78
CA LYS A 106 7.69 15.40 -6.16
C LYS A 106 8.64 14.26 -6.43
N ALA A 107 9.19 13.65 -5.39
CA ALA A 107 10.18 12.59 -5.55
C ALA A 107 10.05 11.59 -4.43
N PRO A 108 10.49 10.35 -4.68
CA PRO A 108 10.51 9.36 -3.61
C PRO A 108 11.29 9.89 -2.41
N GLY A 109 10.75 9.66 -1.24
CA GLY A 109 11.34 10.18 -0.01
C GLY A 109 10.75 11.49 0.47
N ASP A 110 10.04 12.21 -0.40
CA ASP A 110 9.36 13.41 0.05
C ASP A 110 8.28 13.04 1.05
N VAL A 111 8.14 13.85 2.10
CA VAL A 111 7.14 13.64 3.12
C VAL A 111 6.50 14.98 3.48
N THR A 112 6.24 15.79 2.48
CA THR A 112 5.82 17.17 2.72
C THR A 112 4.36 17.29 3.14
N GLY A 113 3.61 16.19 3.11
CA GLY A 113 2.20 16.23 3.48
C GLY A 113 1.92 16.06 4.95
N GLU A 114 2.93 15.68 5.74
CA GLU A 114 2.70 15.46 7.17
C GLU A 114 2.22 16.72 7.84
N GLY A 115 1.11 16.62 8.55
CA GLY A 115 0.59 17.74 9.33
C GLY A 115 -0.22 18.75 8.52
N LYS A 116 -0.38 18.53 7.24
CA LYS A 116 -1.17 19.43 6.41
C LYS A 116 -2.64 19.41 6.85
N GLY A 117 -3.38 20.40 6.42
CA GLY A 117 -4.80 20.48 6.75
C GLY A 117 -5.02 20.64 8.24
N ASP A 118 -4.21 21.48 8.86
CA ASP A 118 -4.30 21.75 10.30
C ASP A 118 -4.09 20.48 11.12
N GLY A 119 -3.18 19.62 10.66
CA GLY A 119 -2.85 18.43 11.41
C GLY A 119 -3.74 17.25 11.13
N THR A 120 -4.55 17.28 10.08
CA THR A 120 -5.44 16.16 9.79
C THR A 120 -4.83 15.12 8.86
N TRP A 121 -3.70 15.43 8.22
CA TRP A 121 -3.04 14.51 7.31
C TRP A 121 -1.74 13.99 7.93
N HIS A 122 -1.53 12.69 7.83
CA HIS A 122 -0.37 12.06 8.46
C HIS A 122 0.24 11.02 7.54
N ILE A 123 1.56 10.89 7.61
CA ILE A 123 2.25 9.83 6.90
C ILE A 123 1.75 8.47 7.39
N ALA A 124 1.52 7.55 6.47
CA ALA A 124 1.18 6.18 6.83
C ALA A 124 2.46 5.47 7.26
N LYS A 125 2.63 5.27 8.56
CA LYS A 125 3.81 4.66 9.11
C LYS A 125 3.77 3.16 8.97
N ALA A 126 4.93 2.56 8.75
CA ALA A 126 5.06 1.12 8.65
C ALA A 126 6.01 0.64 9.74
N GLY A 127 5.93 -0.61 10.01
CA GLY A 127 6.87 -1.23 10.91
C GLY A 127 6.84 -0.73 12.30
N SER A 128 5.92 -0.44 12.76
CA SER A 128 5.84 0.03 13.94
C SER A 128 6.37 -0.29 15.04
N MET A 129 6.60 -0.33 15.57
CA MET A 129 6.96 -0.57 16.47
C MET A 129 7.06 -0.40 17.05
#